data_7744a03858f355301ebf9c19299502ad
#
_entry.id   7744a03858f355301ebf9c19299502ad
#
_cell.length_a   1.000
_cell.length_b   1.000
_cell.length_c   1.000
_cell.angle_alpha   90.00
_cell.angle_beta   90.00
_cell.angle_gamma   90.00
#
_symmetry.space_group_name_H-M   'P 1'
#
loop_
_entity.id
_entity.type
_entity.pdbx_description
1 polymer ?
#
loop_
_entity_poly.entity_id
_entity_poly.type
_entity_poly.pdbx_seq_one_letter_code
_entity_poly.pdbx_strand_id
1 'polypeptide(L)'
;MDLHLLDRREFLGLAGLGGLVVASALPGCAQFGSPASAGQDFFFVQLSDLHWGYANPKVNPEPRESLSRAIAAVNALPVQPDFVVFTGDLTQTTDDPKLRRARLREVKEMAAGLKAPRTWFFAGEHDAALDRGEAYLEVFGGALNYSFDHKGVHFIVLDNTSQPAPVLGEAQLDWLKKDLAGRPPEAPIVVLTHRPLFALAPEWDWATRDGDAAIALLSAHRNVAVFYGHIHHEHHQMTGHIGHHSAMSVMFPLSPLGTAQQKTQLPWDEAQPFKGLGWRSVDWQAGAARPHERLLA
;
A
#
# COMPACT_ATOMS: atom_id res chain seq x y z
N MET A 1 19.68 9.76 33.06
CA MET A 1 20.34 10.61 32.05
C MET A 1 19.38 10.60 30.88
N ASP A 2 18.44 11.58 30.89
CA ASP A 2 17.29 11.60 30.01
C ASP A 2 17.69 12.08 28.60
N LEU A 3 17.42 11.23 27.60
CA LEU A 3 17.55 11.60 26.20
C LEU A 3 16.29 12.39 25.80
N HIS A 4 16.38 13.73 25.83
CA HIS A 4 15.38 14.60 25.27
C HIS A 4 15.29 14.38 23.74
N LEU A 5 14.13 14.03 23.28
CA LEU A 5 13.75 14.02 21.85
C LEU A 5 13.74 15.47 21.36
N LEU A 6 14.65 15.83 20.47
CA LEU A 6 14.71 17.13 19.82
C LEU A 6 13.46 17.35 18.95
N ASP A 7 12.85 18.53 19.09
CA ASP A 7 11.71 18.99 18.30
C ASP A 7 12.15 19.26 16.85
N ARG A 8 11.24 19.03 15.89
CA ARG A 8 11.44 19.21 14.44
C ARG A 8 12.02 20.57 14.05
N ARG A 9 11.78 21.62 14.84
CA ARG A 9 12.30 22.97 14.59
C ARG A 9 13.79 23.12 14.95
N GLU A 10 14.25 22.40 15.94
CA GLU A 10 15.67 22.46 16.37
C GLU A 10 16.60 21.70 15.40
N PHE A 11 16.09 20.63 14.76
CA PHE A 11 16.85 19.89 13.75
C PHE A 11 17.08 20.69 12.45
N LEU A 12 16.15 21.53 12.07
CA LEU A 12 16.27 22.38 10.86
C LEU A 12 17.17 23.62 11.09
N GLY A 13 17.41 24.01 12.34
CA GLY A 13 18.29 25.13 12.69
C GLY A 13 19.79 24.82 12.63
N LEU A 14 20.18 23.53 12.69
CA LEU A 14 21.58 23.09 12.70
C LEU A 14 22.18 22.83 11.32
N ALA A 15 21.38 22.77 10.26
CA ALA A 15 21.83 22.54 8.88
C ALA A 15 22.22 23.84 8.12
N GLY A 16 22.12 25.01 8.74
CA GLY A 16 22.21 26.32 8.08
C GLY A 16 23.55 27.08 8.20
N LEU A 17 24.58 26.51 8.80
CA LEU A 17 25.86 27.22 8.97
C LEU A 17 27.07 26.40 8.50
N GLY A 18 27.45 26.60 7.25
CA GLY A 18 28.77 26.13 6.77
C GLY A 18 28.88 25.96 5.27
N GLY A 19 29.35 27.00 4.58
CA GLY A 19 29.88 26.80 3.22
C GLY A 19 29.69 27.95 2.25
N LEU A 20 30.42 29.03 2.44
CA LEU A 20 30.68 30.02 1.38
C LEU A 20 31.71 29.43 0.44
N VAL A 21 31.32 28.97 -0.75
CA VAL A 21 32.26 28.62 -1.84
C VAL A 21 32.25 29.74 -2.86
N VAL A 22 33.42 30.39 -3.01
CA VAL A 22 33.65 31.41 -4.03
C VAL A 22 33.81 30.68 -5.38
N ALA A 23 32.87 30.89 -6.29
CA ALA A 23 32.94 30.39 -7.66
C ALA A 23 33.68 31.39 -8.54
N SER A 24 34.90 31.07 -8.96
CA SER A 24 35.59 31.74 -10.07
C SER A 24 35.02 31.23 -11.40
N ALA A 25 34.55 32.17 -12.22
CA ALA A 25 33.95 31.92 -13.53
C ALA A 25 35.02 31.48 -14.56
N LEU A 26 34.80 30.32 -15.19
CA LEU A 26 35.33 29.97 -16.50
C LEU A 26 34.16 29.59 -17.44
N PRO A 27 34.12 30.10 -18.69
CA PRO A 27 33.03 29.78 -19.59
C PRO A 27 33.32 28.45 -20.30
N GLY A 28 32.60 27.42 -19.90
CA GLY A 28 32.54 26.14 -20.57
C GLY A 28 31.14 25.55 -20.36
N CYS A 29 30.34 25.57 -21.42
CA CYS A 29 28.99 24.97 -21.39
C CYS A 29 29.07 23.46 -21.21
N ALA A 30 29.03 23.02 -19.95
CA ALA A 30 28.55 21.69 -19.59
C ALA A 30 27.15 21.90 -19.01
N GLN A 31 26.14 21.57 -19.77
CA GLN A 31 24.79 21.36 -19.22
C GLN A 31 24.88 20.15 -18.29
N PHE A 32 25.17 20.38 -17.02
CA PHE A 32 24.87 19.42 -15.99
C PHE A 32 23.35 19.36 -15.94
N GLY A 33 22.77 18.25 -16.41
CA GLY A 33 21.36 17.95 -16.21
C GLY A 33 21.06 18.16 -14.73
N SER A 34 20.06 18.99 -14.43
CA SER A 34 19.56 19.15 -13.06
C SER A 34 19.38 17.77 -12.47
N PRO A 35 19.85 17.48 -11.23
CA PRO A 35 19.52 16.23 -10.58
C PRO A 35 17.99 16.13 -10.59
N ALA A 36 17.46 14.99 -11.03
CA ALA A 36 16.04 14.71 -10.95
C ALA A 36 15.61 15.09 -9.53
N SER A 37 14.66 16.03 -9.40
CA SER A 37 14.25 16.56 -8.11
C SER A 37 13.80 15.39 -7.26
N ALA A 38 14.55 15.10 -6.20
CA ALA A 38 14.05 14.22 -5.16
C ALA A 38 12.66 14.75 -4.78
N GLY A 39 11.62 13.92 -4.92
CA GLY A 39 10.24 14.34 -4.67
C GLY A 39 10.13 15.01 -3.30
N GLN A 40 9.18 15.92 -3.15
CA GLN A 40 8.94 16.58 -1.86
C GLN A 40 8.61 15.53 -0.81
N ASP A 41 9.05 15.71 0.43
CA ASP A 41 8.69 14.84 1.54
C ASP A 41 7.18 14.82 1.75
N PHE A 42 6.65 13.64 1.97
CA PHE A 42 5.23 13.41 2.30
C PHE A 42 5.09 12.09 3.05
N PHE A 43 3.90 11.82 3.56
CA PHE A 43 3.56 10.48 4.02
C PHE A 43 2.13 10.10 3.62
N PHE A 44 1.92 8.82 3.45
CA PHE A 44 0.60 8.25 3.22
C PHE A 44 0.32 7.11 4.20
N VAL A 45 -0.94 6.73 4.31
CA VAL A 45 -1.38 5.60 5.13
C VAL A 45 -1.88 4.49 4.23
N GLN A 46 -1.50 3.26 4.53
CA GLN A 46 -2.01 2.03 3.94
C GLN A 46 -2.94 1.34 4.94
N LEU A 47 -4.22 1.16 4.54
CA LEU A 47 -5.20 0.30 5.18
C LEU A 47 -5.45 -0.89 4.27
N SER A 48 -5.46 -2.11 4.82
CA SER A 48 -5.56 -3.34 4.02
C SER A 48 -6.54 -4.33 4.62
N ASP A 49 -7.15 -5.13 3.76
CA ASP A 49 -7.87 -6.33 4.16
C ASP A 49 -8.97 -6.00 5.19
N LEU A 50 -9.88 -5.11 4.80
CA LEU A 50 -10.97 -4.61 5.64
C LEU A 50 -12.05 -5.66 5.86
N HIS A 51 -12.27 -6.54 4.87
CA HIS A 51 -13.27 -7.59 4.89
C HIS A 51 -14.62 -7.16 5.47
N TRP A 52 -15.11 -5.97 5.09
CA TRP A 52 -16.39 -5.45 5.58
C TRP A 52 -17.52 -6.44 5.33
N GLY A 53 -18.26 -6.78 6.39
CA GLY A 53 -19.25 -7.86 6.34
C GLY A 53 -18.72 -9.21 6.83
N TYR A 54 -17.49 -9.29 7.34
CA TYR A 54 -16.98 -10.46 8.06
C TYR A 54 -17.83 -10.74 9.33
N ALA A 55 -18.04 -12.03 9.64
CA ALA A 55 -18.96 -12.42 10.69
C ALA A 55 -18.55 -13.71 11.42
N ASN A 56 -17.29 -13.81 11.84
CA ASN A 56 -16.82 -14.92 12.67
C ASN A 56 -16.37 -14.41 14.06
N PRO A 57 -17.23 -14.50 15.10
CA PRO A 57 -16.93 -13.95 16.43
C PRO A 57 -15.79 -14.70 17.15
N LYS A 58 -15.39 -15.90 16.70
CA LYS A 58 -14.25 -16.63 17.27
C LYS A 58 -12.92 -16.04 16.83
N VAL A 59 -12.92 -15.22 15.78
CA VAL A 59 -11.73 -14.59 15.19
C VAL A 59 -11.76 -13.09 15.42
N ASN A 60 -12.91 -12.45 15.23
CA ASN A 60 -13.15 -11.04 15.56
C ASN A 60 -14.59 -10.88 16.09
N PRO A 61 -14.78 -10.66 17.40
CA PRO A 61 -16.12 -10.52 17.98
C PRO A 61 -16.78 -9.18 17.63
N GLU A 62 -16.00 -8.16 17.24
CA GLU A 62 -16.46 -6.80 16.93
C GLU A 62 -16.06 -6.35 15.50
N PRO A 63 -16.40 -7.13 14.45
CA PRO A 63 -15.90 -6.87 13.10
C PRO A 63 -16.38 -5.52 12.53
N ARG A 64 -17.52 -5.02 13.01
CA ARG A 64 -18.05 -3.71 12.57
C ARG A 64 -17.25 -2.52 13.12
N GLU A 65 -16.57 -2.71 14.26
CA GLU A 65 -15.77 -1.64 14.88
C GLU A 65 -14.36 -1.52 14.32
N SER A 66 -13.81 -2.60 13.76
CA SER A 66 -12.41 -2.65 13.31
C SER A 66 -12.06 -1.52 12.33
N LEU A 67 -12.86 -1.31 11.28
CA LEU A 67 -12.63 -0.24 10.31
C LEU A 67 -12.83 1.15 10.95
N SER A 68 -13.86 1.32 11.78
CA SER A 68 -14.11 2.58 12.49
C SER A 68 -12.95 2.97 13.40
N ARG A 69 -12.37 2.00 14.11
CA ARG A 69 -11.18 2.17 14.95
C ARG A 69 -9.95 2.58 14.12
N ALA A 70 -9.73 1.91 12.98
CA ALA A 70 -8.64 2.25 12.08
C ALA A 70 -8.77 3.69 11.55
N ILE A 71 -9.96 4.08 11.10
CA ILE A 71 -10.25 5.45 10.65
C ILE A 71 -10.03 6.46 11.80
N ALA A 72 -10.50 6.16 13.01
CA ALA A 72 -10.31 7.01 14.17
C ALA A 72 -8.83 7.17 14.52
N ALA A 73 -8.04 6.09 14.47
CA ALA A 73 -6.61 6.11 14.73
C ALA A 73 -5.85 6.96 13.70
N VAL A 74 -6.17 6.83 12.40
CA VAL A 74 -5.60 7.68 11.34
C VAL A 74 -5.98 9.14 11.56
N ASN A 75 -7.25 9.42 11.88
CA ASN A 75 -7.74 10.78 12.13
C ASN A 75 -7.15 11.43 13.40
N ALA A 76 -6.66 10.63 14.34
CA ALA A 76 -6.01 11.08 15.56
C ALA A 76 -4.51 11.39 15.37
N LEU A 77 -3.93 11.13 14.21
CA LEU A 77 -2.55 11.48 13.92
C LEU A 77 -2.32 12.99 14.08
N PRO A 78 -1.22 13.42 14.71
CA PRO A 78 -0.93 14.84 14.93
C PRO A 78 -0.75 15.62 13.62
N VAL A 79 -0.31 14.95 12.56
CA VAL A 79 -0.27 15.45 11.18
C VAL A 79 -1.07 14.49 10.32
N GLN A 80 -1.95 15.00 9.48
CA GLN A 80 -2.73 14.14 8.59
C GLN A 80 -1.88 13.68 7.40
N PRO A 81 -2.08 12.43 6.91
CA PRO A 81 -1.40 11.94 5.73
C PRO A 81 -1.83 12.74 4.49
N ASP A 82 -0.96 12.82 3.50
CA ASP A 82 -1.29 13.40 2.19
C ASP A 82 -2.44 12.66 1.52
N PHE A 83 -2.51 11.35 1.71
CA PHE A 83 -3.62 10.50 1.29
C PHE A 83 -3.64 9.18 2.09
N VAL A 84 -4.75 8.47 1.98
CA VAL A 84 -4.90 7.09 2.45
C VAL A 84 -5.12 6.19 1.23
N VAL A 85 -4.46 5.04 1.20
CA VAL A 85 -4.69 4.00 0.19
C VAL A 85 -5.27 2.75 0.86
N PHE A 86 -6.32 2.21 0.26
CA PHE A 86 -6.94 0.94 0.64
C PHE A 86 -6.46 -0.14 -0.34
N THR A 87 -5.73 -1.13 0.19
CA THR A 87 -4.98 -2.09 -0.63
C THR A 87 -5.71 -3.41 -0.84
N GLY A 88 -6.99 -3.34 -1.14
CA GLY A 88 -7.83 -4.49 -1.51
C GLY A 88 -8.49 -5.19 -0.35
N ASP A 89 -9.31 -6.19 -0.69
CA ASP A 89 -10.19 -6.93 0.22
C ASP A 89 -10.99 -5.98 1.12
N LEU A 90 -11.62 -5.01 0.45
CA LEU A 90 -12.46 -4.00 1.09
C LEU A 90 -13.67 -4.66 1.77
N THR A 91 -14.20 -5.71 1.12
CA THR A 91 -15.41 -6.41 1.58
C THR A 91 -15.18 -7.91 1.70
N GLN A 92 -15.96 -8.55 2.57
CA GLN A 92 -16.03 -10.01 2.62
C GLN A 92 -16.83 -10.53 1.43
N THR A 93 -16.32 -11.56 0.77
CA THR A 93 -16.99 -12.21 -0.38
C THR A 93 -18.44 -12.59 -0.07
N THR A 94 -19.31 -12.38 -1.05
CA THR A 94 -20.70 -12.85 -1.04
C THR A 94 -21.17 -13.13 -2.47
N ASP A 95 -21.94 -14.19 -2.64
CA ASP A 95 -22.56 -14.55 -3.92
C ASP A 95 -23.75 -13.64 -4.26
N ASP A 96 -24.32 -12.95 -3.28
CA ASP A 96 -25.40 -11.98 -3.50
C ASP A 96 -24.85 -10.69 -4.13
N PRO A 97 -25.15 -10.39 -5.41
CA PRO A 97 -24.62 -9.23 -6.10
C PRO A 97 -25.15 -7.90 -5.54
N LYS A 98 -26.31 -7.89 -4.90
CA LYS A 98 -26.86 -6.69 -4.26
C LYS A 98 -26.13 -6.39 -2.96
N LEU A 99 -25.90 -7.42 -2.15
CA LEU A 99 -25.15 -7.31 -0.89
C LEU A 99 -23.68 -6.92 -1.16
N ARG A 100 -23.05 -7.45 -2.21
CA ARG A 100 -21.70 -7.07 -2.63
C ARG A 100 -21.61 -5.57 -2.89
N ARG A 101 -22.52 -5.01 -3.70
CA ARG A 101 -22.58 -3.58 -4.00
C ARG A 101 -22.90 -2.74 -2.75
N ALA A 102 -23.76 -3.22 -1.87
CA ALA A 102 -24.09 -2.54 -0.62
C ALA A 102 -22.85 -2.41 0.27
N ARG A 103 -22.12 -3.51 0.50
CA ARG A 103 -20.89 -3.52 1.30
C ARG A 103 -19.83 -2.57 0.73
N LEU A 104 -19.62 -2.56 -0.58
CA LEU A 104 -18.66 -1.64 -1.24
C LEU A 104 -19.06 -0.17 -1.02
N ARG A 105 -20.36 0.17 -1.11
CA ARG A 105 -20.84 1.53 -0.82
C ARG A 105 -20.64 1.89 0.65
N GLU A 106 -20.94 0.99 1.57
CA GLU A 106 -20.74 1.19 3.01
C GLU A 106 -19.26 1.48 3.33
N VAL A 107 -18.32 0.72 2.74
CA VAL A 107 -16.88 0.99 2.89
C VAL A 107 -16.53 2.38 2.35
N LYS A 108 -17.03 2.75 1.17
CA LYS A 108 -16.79 4.06 0.57
C LYS A 108 -17.33 5.20 1.45
N GLU A 109 -18.51 5.02 2.03
CA GLU A 109 -19.13 5.96 2.95
C GLU A 109 -18.33 6.09 4.26
N MET A 110 -17.89 4.96 4.84
CA MET A 110 -17.05 4.98 6.04
C MET A 110 -15.70 5.66 5.78
N ALA A 111 -15.07 5.38 4.66
CA ALA A 111 -13.80 6.00 4.26
C ALA A 111 -13.93 7.51 4.05
N ALA A 112 -15.10 8.04 3.70
CA ALA A 112 -15.36 9.47 3.63
C ALA A 112 -15.24 10.19 5.00
N GLY A 113 -15.22 9.43 6.11
CA GLY A 113 -14.92 9.94 7.46
C GLY A 113 -13.44 10.21 7.72
N LEU A 114 -12.53 9.86 6.81
CA LEU A 114 -11.11 10.21 6.92
C LEU A 114 -10.90 11.71 6.72
N LYS A 115 -10.02 12.30 7.55
CA LYS A 115 -9.61 13.71 7.43
C LYS A 115 -8.54 13.92 6.35
N ALA A 116 -7.92 12.85 5.87
CA ALA A 116 -6.96 12.91 4.77
C ALA A 116 -7.61 13.55 3.53
N PRO A 117 -6.91 14.44 2.81
CA PRO A 117 -7.49 15.17 1.69
C PRO A 117 -7.86 14.30 0.48
N ARG A 118 -7.35 13.07 0.44
CA ARG A 118 -7.60 12.13 -0.66
C ARG A 118 -7.54 10.69 -0.19
N THR A 119 -8.37 9.84 -0.81
CA THR A 119 -8.36 8.38 -0.63
C THR A 119 -8.24 7.70 -1.99
N TRP A 120 -7.44 6.63 -2.02
CA TRP A 120 -7.29 5.77 -3.18
C TRP A 120 -7.74 4.36 -2.83
N PHE A 121 -8.38 3.69 -3.77
CA PHE A 121 -8.90 2.34 -3.59
C PHE A 121 -8.47 1.46 -4.75
N PHE A 122 -8.16 0.21 -4.46
CA PHE A 122 -8.14 -0.84 -5.46
C PHE A 122 -8.73 -2.13 -4.88
N ALA A 123 -9.10 -3.05 -5.75
CA ALA A 123 -9.82 -4.25 -5.38
C ALA A 123 -8.87 -5.35 -4.89
N GLY A 124 -9.33 -6.15 -3.92
CA GLY A 124 -8.81 -7.47 -3.64
C GLY A 124 -9.67 -8.56 -4.30
N GLU A 125 -9.30 -9.84 -4.09
CA GLU A 125 -10.07 -10.94 -4.69
C GLU A 125 -11.48 -11.06 -4.11
N HIS A 126 -11.68 -10.69 -2.85
CA HIS A 126 -13.00 -10.67 -2.24
C HIS A 126 -13.94 -9.62 -2.86
N ASP A 127 -13.37 -8.59 -3.49
CA ASP A 127 -14.11 -7.52 -4.14
C ASP A 127 -14.35 -7.79 -5.63
N ALA A 128 -13.39 -8.44 -6.32
CA ALA A 128 -13.34 -8.47 -7.78
C ALA A 128 -13.42 -9.86 -8.41
N ALA A 129 -13.04 -10.95 -7.73
CA ALA A 129 -12.87 -12.25 -8.38
C ALA A 129 -14.17 -12.84 -8.94
N LEU A 130 -15.32 -12.62 -8.27
CA LEU A 130 -16.60 -13.23 -8.66
C LEU A 130 -17.25 -12.62 -9.90
N ASP A 131 -17.00 -11.33 -10.18
CA ASP A 131 -17.63 -10.60 -11.28
C ASP A 131 -16.62 -9.77 -12.10
N ARG A 132 -15.34 -10.13 -12.00
CA ARG A 132 -14.24 -9.41 -12.66
C ARG A 132 -14.20 -7.93 -12.32
N GLY A 133 -14.59 -7.59 -11.08
CA GLY A 133 -14.58 -6.21 -10.58
C GLY A 133 -15.78 -5.36 -11.03
N GLU A 134 -16.83 -5.93 -11.63
CA GLU A 134 -17.98 -5.16 -12.10
C GLU A 134 -18.62 -4.34 -10.97
N ALA A 135 -18.94 -4.97 -9.83
CA ALA A 135 -19.52 -4.28 -8.68
C ALA A 135 -18.57 -3.22 -8.09
N TYR A 136 -17.28 -3.50 -8.07
CA TYR A 136 -16.26 -2.56 -7.62
C TYR A 136 -16.23 -1.31 -8.53
N LEU A 137 -16.14 -1.50 -9.84
CA LEU A 137 -16.11 -0.40 -10.82
C LEU A 137 -17.39 0.43 -10.81
N GLU A 138 -18.55 -0.20 -10.57
CA GLU A 138 -19.83 0.51 -10.43
C GLU A 138 -19.83 1.47 -9.23
N VAL A 139 -19.19 1.08 -8.11
CA VAL A 139 -19.18 1.89 -6.88
C VAL A 139 -18.04 2.92 -6.89
N PHE A 140 -16.81 2.51 -7.25
CA PHE A 140 -15.64 3.37 -7.16
C PHE A 140 -15.33 4.11 -8.47
N GLY A 141 -15.76 3.57 -9.61
CA GLY A 141 -15.45 4.12 -10.93
C GLY A 141 -14.03 3.83 -11.40
N GLY A 142 -13.61 4.46 -12.48
CA GLY A 142 -12.24 4.38 -12.99
C GLY A 142 -11.89 3.06 -13.66
N ALA A 143 -10.75 2.48 -13.31
CA ALA A 143 -10.25 1.22 -13.82
C ALA A 143 -9.69 0.38 -12.66
N LEU A 144 -9.54 -0.93 -12.85
CA LEU A 144 -8.95 -1.82 -11.85
C LEU A 144 -7.44 -1.61 -11.70
N ASN A 145 -6.77 -1.29 -12.82
CA ASN A 145 -5.37 -0.86 -12.82
C ASN A 145 -5.28 0.58 -13.32
N TYR A 146 -4.46 1.39 -12.67
CA TYR A 146 -4.27 2.81 -13.00
C TYR A 146 -2.97 3.34 -12.41
N SER A 147 -2.58 4.54 -12.80
CA SER A 147 -1.46 5.25 -12.18
C SER A 147 -1.82 6.70 -11.85
N PHE A 148 -1.07 7.28 -10.94
CA PHE A 148 -1.17 8.69 -10.57
C PHE A 148 0.18 9.19 -10.05
N ASP A 149 0.39 10.51 -10.15
CA ASP A 149 1.61 11.13 -9.61
C ASP A 149 1.28 11.93 -8.34
N HIS A 150 2.16 11.86 -7.35
CA HIS A 150 2.07 12.64 -6.13
C HIS A 150 3.45 13.13 -5.70
N LYS A 151 3.64 14.46 -5.62
CA LYS A 151 4.88 15.11 -5.17
C LYS A 151 6.15 14.55 -5.82
N GLY A 152 6.09 14.24 -7.11
CA GLY A 152 7.22 13.74 -7.89
C GLY A 152 7.44 12.23 -7.80
N VAL A 153 6.60 11.50 -7.09
CA VAL A 153 6.59 10.02 -7.04
C VAL A 153 5.48 9.51 -7.95
N HIS A 154 5.79 8.49 -8.75
CA HIS A 154 4.83 7.81 -9.60
C HIS A 154 4.24 6.60 -8.89
N PHE A 155 2.93 6.58 -8.71
CA PHE A 155 2.17 5.50 -8.11
C PHE A 155 1.49 4.67 -9.19
N ILE A 156 1.67 3.35 -9.14
CA ILE A 156 1.10 2.39 -10.10
C ILE A 156 0.26 1.39 -9.30
N VAL A 157 -1.02 1.30 -9.62
CA VAL A 157 -1.92 0.27 -9.08
C VAL A 157 -2.04 -0.86 -10.10
N LEU A 158 -1.72 -2.09 -9.67
CA LEU A 158 -1.83 -3.30 -10.48
C LEU A 158 -2.96 -4.19 -9.96
N ASP A 159 -3.82 -4.62 -10.86
CA ASP A 159 -4.88 -5.59 -10.58
C ASP A 159 -4.36 -7.03 -10.81
N ASN A 160 -4.26 -7.80 -9.73
CA ASN A 160 -3.93 -9.22 -9.76
C ASN A 160 -5.01 -10.08 -9.11
N THR A 161 -6.27 -9.61 -9.11
CA THR A 161 -7.38 -10.19 -8.36
C THR A 161 -8.65 -10.41 -9.16
N SER A 162 -8.89 -9.65 -10.23
CA SER A 162 -10.13 -9.72 -11.01
C SER A 162 -10.18 -10.90 -12.00
N GLN A 163 -9.02 -11.47 -12.32
CA GLN A 163 -8.96 -12.62 -13.19
C GLN A 163 -9.25 -13.93 -12.42
N PRO A 164 -9.69 -15.02 -13.10
CA PRO A 164 -9.92 -16.32 -12.46
C PRO A 164 -8.68 -16.93 -11.80
N ALA A 165 -7.49 -16.53 -12.24
CA ALA A 165 -6.22 -16.86 -11.63
C ALA A 165 -5.52 -15.60 -11.12
N PRO A 166 -4.63 -15.71 -10.12
CA PRO A 166 -3.86 -14.58 -9.61
C PRO A 166 -2.76 -14.18 -10.61
N VAL A 167 -3.15 -13.45 -11.65
CA VAL A 167 -2.29 -12.97 -12.74
C VAL A 167 -2.57 -11.51 -13.04
N LEU A 168 -1.58 -10.83 -13.61
CA LEU A 168 -1.74 -9.52 -14.24
C LEU A 168 -2.27 -9.66 -15.67
N GLY A 169 -1.76 -10.65 -16.41
CA GLY A 169 -2.06 -10.89 -17.81
C GLY A 169 -1.32 -9.97 -18.77
N GLU A 170 -1.21 -10.41 -20.03
CA GLU A 170 -0.42 -9.72 -21.07
C GLU A 170 -0.86 -8.26 -21.27
N ALA A 171 -2.18 -8.01 -21.32
CA ALA A 171 -2.70 -6.66 -21.55
C ALA A 171 -2.26 -5.66 -20.47
N GLN A 172 -2.24 -6.09 -19.20
CA GLN A 172 -1.80 -5.23 -18.11
C GLN A 172 -0.27 -5.11 -18.06
N LEU A 173 0.48 -6.15 -18.38
CA LEU A 173 1.93 -6.08 -18.51
C LEU A 173 2.35 -5.14 -19.64
N ASP A 174 1.65 -5.17 -20.78
CA ASP A 174 1.86 -4.20 -21.88
C ASP A 174 1.50 -2.77 -21.46
N TRP A 175 0.42 -2.60 -20.69
CA TRP A 175 0.05 -1.31 -20.12
C TRP A 175 1.14 -0.81 -19.16
N LEU A 176 1.62 -1.64 -18.23
CA LEU A 176 2.71 -1.31 -17.31
C LEU A 176 3.97 -0.88 -18.06
N LYS A 177 4.35 -1.64 -19.10
CA LYS A 177 5.49 -1.29 -19.95
C LYS A 177 5.34 0.09 -20.60
N LYS A 178 4.14 0.44 -21.07
CA LYS A 178 3.84 1.75 -21.66
C LYS A 178 3.85 2.86 -20.62
N ASP A 179 3.31 2.61 -19.43
CA ASP A 179 3.25 3.55 -18.31
C ASP A 179 4.66 3.90 -17.80
N LEU A 180 5.56 2.92 -17.78
CA LEU A 180 6.97 3.11 -17.44
C LEU A 180 7.81 3.74 -18.56
N ALA A 181 7.34 3.70 -19.82
CA ALA A 181 8.10 4.18 -20.96
C ALA A 181 8.36 5.69 -20.86
N GLY A 182 9.64 6.06 -21.06
CA GLY A 182 10.08 7.47 -20.99
C GLY A 182 10.32 7.98 -19.58
N ARG A 183 10.10 7.20 -18.52
CA ARG A 183 10.50 7.55 -17.17
C ARG A 183 12.00 7.30 -16.99
N PRO A 184 12.75 8.25 -16.41
CA PRO A 184 14.16 8.03 -16.15
C PRO A 184 14.39 6.87 -15.17
N PRO A 185 15.52 6.15 -15.26
CA PRO A 185 15.82 5.04 -14.34
C PRO A 185 15.85 5.42 -12.86
N GLU A 186 16.08 6.68 -12.55
CA GLU A 186 16.09 7.24 -11.19
C GLU A 186 14.70 7.72 -10.73
N ALA A 187 13.68 7.68 -11.59
CA ALA A 187 12.32 8.10 -11.21
C ALA A 187 11.83 7.27 -10.01
N PRO A 188 11.34 7.92 -8.95
CA PRO A 188 10.77 7.21 -7.82
C PRO A 188 9.41 6.62 -8.19
N ILE A 189 9.25 5.32 -7.95
CA ILE A 189 8.05 4.55 -8.29
C ILE A 189 7.56 3.80 -7.05
N VAL A 190 6.27 3.90 -6.78
CA VAL A 190 5.57 3.08 -5.81
C VAL A 190 4.54 2.23 -6.53
N VAL A 191 4.65 0.92 -6.39
CA VAL A 191 3.67 -0.03 -6.92
C VAL A 191 2.75 -0.48 -5.80
N LEU A 192 1.46 -0.49 -6.06
CA LEU A 192 0.41 -0.92 -5.17
C LEU A 192 -0.29 -2.12 -5.81
N THR A 193 -0.38 -3.23 -5.08
CA THR A 193 -1.04 -4.45 -5.55
C THR A 193 -1.65 -5.19 -4.37
N HIS A 194 -2.65 -6.04 -4.60
CA HIS A 194 -3.25 -6.77 -3.49
C HIS A 194 -2.44 -7.99 -3.08
N ARG A 195 -2.17 -8.91 -4.01
CA ARG A 195 -1.31 -10.07 -3.77
C ARG A 195 0.17 -9.73 -3.97
N PRO A 196 1.10 -10.43 -3.28
CA PRO A 196 2.53 -10.25 -3.56
C PRO A 196 2.84 -10.56 -5.03
N LEU A 197 3.72 -9.77 -5.66
CA LEU A 197 4.18 -10.01 -7.04
C LEU A 197 5.11 -11.23 -7.13
N PHE A 198 5.75 -11.62 -6.05
CA PHE A 198 6.64 -12.78 -5.98
C PHE A 198 5.94 -14.01 -5.37
N ALA A 199 6.52 -15.19 -5.57
CA ALA A 199 6.00 -16.43 -5.01
C ALA A 199 6.41 -16.59 -3.54
N LEU A 200 5.61 -16.06 -2.61
CA LEU A 200 5.84 -16.21 -1.17
C LEU A 200 5.41 -17.59 -0.68
N ALA A 201 4.17 -17.98 -0.95
CA ALA A 201 3.58 -19.28 -0.65
C ALA A 201 2.45 -19.56 -1.65
N PRO A 202 2.77 -20.04 -2.85
CA PRO A 202 1.76 -20.26 -3.90
C PRO A 202 0.65 -21.24 -3.50
N GLU A 203 0.94 -22.19 -2.63
CA GLU A 203 -0.01 -23.15 -2.07
C GLU A 203 -1.02 -22.51 -1.14
N TRP A 204 -0.72 -21.31 -0.61
CA TRP A 204 -1.61 -20.49 0.19
C TRP A 204 -2.27 -19.35 -0.61
N ASP A 205 -2.10 -19.35 -1.93
CA ASP A 205 -2.53 -18.27 -2.82
C ASP A 205 -1.75 -16.94 -2.58
N TRP A 206 -0.56 -17.02 -2.00
CA TRP A 206 0.31 -15.88 -1.72
C TRP A 206 1.36 -15.70 -2.81
N ALA A 207 0.86 -15.42 -4.00
CA ALA A 207 1.68 -15.20 -5.19
C ALA A 207 0.88 -14.53 -6.31
N THR A 208 1.58 -13.89 -7.24
CA THR A 208 1.08 -13.54 -8.58
C THR A 208 1.85 -14.38 -9.59
N ARG A 209 1.16 -15.20 -10.38
CA ARG A 209 1.81 -16.23 -11.22
C ARG A 209 2.75 -15.66 -12.29
N ASP A 210 2.42 -14.50 -12.82
CA ASP A 210 3.20 -13.75 -13.81
C ASP A 210 3.85 -12.47 -13.21
N GLY A 211 3.91 -12.40 -11.90
CA GLY A 211 4.47 -11.25 -11.17
C GLY A 211 5.95 -11.00 -11.46
N ASP A 212 6.72 -12.07 -11.77
CA ASP A 212 8.12 -11.97 -12.18
C ASP A 212 8.29 -11.11 -13.45
N ALA A 213 7.31 -11.14 -14.37
CA ALA A 213 7.33 -10.29 -15.56
C ALA A 213 7.18 -8.79 -15.19
N ALA A 214 6.31 -8.48 -14.23
CA ALA A 214 6.19 -7.11 -13.72
C ALA A 214 7.46 -6.68 -12.97
N ILE A 215 8.03 -7.54 -12.12
CA ILE A 215 9.29 -7.28 -11.42
C ILE A 215 10.42 -7.02 -12.42
N ALA A 216 10.49 -7.77 -13.51
CA ALA A 216 11.48 -7.57 -14.56
C ALA A 216 11.36 -6.20 -15.24
N LEU A 217 10.13 -5.74 -15.53
CA LEU A 217 9.87 -4.40 -16.05
C LEU A 217 10.30 -3.30 -15.07
N LEU A 218 9.95 -3.47 -13.80
CA LEU A 218 10.27 -2.53 -12.72
C LEU A 218 11.78 -2.47 -12.41
N SER A 219 12.52 -3.55 -12.64
CA SER A 219 13.96 -3.65 -12.35
C SER A 219 14.82 -2.69 -13.18
N ALA A 220 14.27 -2.11 -14.25
CA ALA A 220 14.94 -1.05 -15.01
C ALA A 220 15.01 0.29 -14.25
N HIS A 221 14.23 0.44 -13.17
CA HIS A 221 14.16 1.64 -12.33
C HIS A 221 14.79 1.36 -10.97
N ARG A 222 15.61 2.30 -10.47
CA ARG A 222 16.45 2.11 -9.27
C ARG A 222 15.71 2.38 -7.96
N ASN A 223 14.67 3.21 -8.00
CA ASN A 223 13.93 3.68 -6.82
C ASN A 223 12.50 3.15 -6.86
N VAL A 224 12.34 1.84 -6.63
CA VAL A 224 11.03 1.16 -6.65
C VAL A 224 10.73 0.56 -5.29
N ALA A 225 9.51 0.78 -4.79
CA ALA A 225 8.94 0.08 -3.63
C ALA A 225 7.57 -0.47 -4.00
N VAL A 226 7.25 -1.67 -3.52
CA VAL A 226 5.96 -2.34 -3.74
C VAL A 226 5.24 -2.49 -2.39
N PHE A 227 3.98 -2.10 -2.32
CA PHE A 227 3.13 -2.30 -1.14
C PHE A 227 1.96 -3.20 -1.51
N TYR A 228 1.68 -4.17 -0.64
CA TYR A 228 0.63 -5.16 -0.88
C TYR A 228 -0.12 -5.51 0.42
N GLY A 229 -1.21 -6.25 0.32
CA GLY A 229 -2.04 -6.76 1.41
C GLY A 229 -2.10 -8.28 1.43
N HIS A 230 -3.33 -8.85 1.48
CA HIS A 230 -3.65 -10.25 1.25
C HIS A 230 -3.13 -11.25 2.30
N ILE A 231 -1.93 -11.07 2.82
CA ILE A 231 -1.32 -12.01 3.76
C ILE A 231 -1.62 -11.68 5.23
N HIS A 232 -2.25 -10.55 5.50
CA HIS A 232 -2.75 -10.08 6.80
C HIS A 232 -1.69 -9.91 7.88
N HIS A 233 -0.41 -9.78 7.54
CA HIS A 233 0.66 -9.50 8.49
C HIS A 233 1.80 -8.71 7.85
N GLU A 234 2.62 -8.11 8.70
CA GLU A 234 3.82 -7.42 8.25
C GLU A 234 4.81 -8.43 7.66
N HIS A 235 5.24 -8.17 6.45
CA HIS A 235 6.27 -8.94 5.77
C HIS A 235 7.08 -8.03 4.85
N HIS A 236 8.39 -8.24 4.85
CA HIS A 236 9.32 -7.50 4.03
C HIS A 236 10.19 -8.45 3.23
N GLN A 237 10.23 -8.26 1.91
CA GLN A 237 10.99 -9.09 0.98
C GLN A 237 11.69 -8.22 -0.04
N MET A 238 12.90 -8.61 -0.44
CA MET A 238 13.63 -7.98 -1.54
C MET A 238 13.61 -8.89 -2.77
N THR A 239 13.30 -8.31 -3.93
CA THR A 239 13.57 -8.93 -5.24
C THR A 239 14.57 -8.05 -5.99
N GLY A 240 15.84 -8.44 -5.95
CA GLY A 240 16.94 -7.56 -6.35
C GLY A 240 17.02 -6.33 -5.44
N HIS A 241 16.85 -5.14 -6.00
CA HIS A 241 16.85 -3.87 -5.27
C HIS A 241 15.44 -3.37 -4.92
N ILE A 242 14.38 -4.06 -5.36
CA ILE A 242 12.99 -3.68 -5.13
C ILE A 242 12.54 -4.21 -3.77
N GLY A 243 12.12 -3.31 -2.88
CA GLY A 243 11.53 -3.66 -1.59
C GLY A 243 10.03 -3.93 -1.73
N HIS A 244 9.56 -5.06 -1.20
CA HIS A 244 8.14 -5.43 -1.13
C HIS A 244 7.69 -5.44 0.32
N HIS A 245 6.57 -4.79 0.63
CA HIS A 245 6.10 -4.56 1.99
C HIS A 245 4.60 -4.84 2.08
N SER A 246 4.18 -5.81 2.92
CA SER A 246 2.76 -6.04 3.20
C SER A 246 2.33 -5.31 4.47
N ALA A 247 1.05 -4.98 4.58
CA ALA A 247 0.44 -4.48 5.78
C ALA A 247 -0.38 -5.57 6.50
N MET A 248 -0.57 -5.40 7.81
CA MET A 248 -1.55 -6.15 8.57
C MET A 248 -2.97 -5.86 8.07
N SER A 249 -3.86 -6.83 8.27
CA SER A 249 -5.30 -6.63 8.13
C SER A 249 -5.85 -5.78 9.29
N VAL A 250 -6.87 -5.01 9.04
CA VAL A 250 -7.64 -4.36 10.10
C VAL A 250 -8.76 -5.26 10.64
N MET A 251 -9.01 -6.43 10.02
CA MET A 251 -10.15 -7.29 10.34
C MET A 251 -9.78 -8.56 11.10
N PHE A 252 -8.82 -9.32 10.61
CA PHE A 252 -8.34 -10.54 11.27
C PHE A 252 -6.92 -10.91 10.83
N PRO A 253 -6.12 -11.48 11.75
CA PRO A 253 -4.79 -11.98 11.42
C PRO A 253 -4.86 -13.38 10.82
N LEU A 254 -3.89 -13.71 9.96
CA LEU A 254 -3.64 -15.07 9.45
C LEU A 254 -2.41 -15.67 10.13
N SER A 255 -2.31 -17.01 10.11
CA SER A 255 -1.12 -17.71 10.60
C SER A 255 0.12 -17.28 9.80
N PRO A 256 1.23 -16.89 10.47
CA PRO A 256 2.47 -16.60 9.79
C PRO A 256 3.01 -17.83 9.04
N LEU A 257 3.72 -17.58 7.94
CA LEU A 257 4.32 -18.65 7.15
C LEU A 257 5.24 -19.53 8.02
N GLY A 258 5.13 -20.84 7.83
CA GLY A 258 5.90 -21.82 8.61
C GLY A 258 5.36 -22.14 10.00
N THR A 259 4.31 -21.46 10.48
CA THR A 259 3.69 -21.73 11.79
C THR A 259 2.47 -22.66 11.71
N ALA A 260 1.93 -22.88 10.53
CA ALA A 260 0.80 -23.77 10.27
C ALA A 260 1.00 -24.53 8.94
N GLN A 261 0.29 -25.64 8.78
CA GLN A 261 0.33 -26.43 7.54
C GLN A 261 -0.48 -25.77 6.40
N GLN A 262 -1.43 -24.91 6.74
CA GLN A 262 -2.27 -24.18 5.79
C GLN A 262 -2.61 -22.78 6.31
N LYS A 263 -2.97 -21.88 5.42
CA LYS A 263 -3.47 -20.55 5.75
C LYS A 263 -4.67 -20.66 6.70
N THR A 264 -4.55 -20.13 7.90
CA THR A 264 -5.58 -20.25 8.96
C THR A 264 -5.77 -18.90 9.63
N GLN A 265 -7.03 -18.53 9.86
CA GLN A 265 -7.37 -17.35 10.67
C GLN A 265 -7.01 -17.64 12.13
N LEU A 266 -6.32 -16.69 12.77
CA LEU A 266 -5.97 -16.84 14.18
C LEU A 266 -7.19 -16.52 15.06
N PRO A 267 -7.39 -17.28 16.16
CA PRO A 267 -8.50 -17.03 17.06
C PRO A 267 -8.33 -15.71 17.80
N TRP A 268 -9.44 -15.09 18.14
CA TRP A 268 -9.47 -13.93 19.02
C TRP A 268 -8.92 -14.27 20.42
N ASP A 269 -8.15 -13.32 20.97
CA ASP A 269 -7.55 -13.41 22.31
C ASP A 269 -8.11 -12.24 23.15
N GLU A 270 -8.88 -12.57 24.18
CA GLU A 270 -9.47 -11.58 25.09
C GLU A 270 -8.42 -10.72 25.80
N ALA A 271 -7.24 -11.28 26.09
CA ALA A 271 -6.16 -10.54 26.73
C ALA A 271 -5.43 -9.59 25.77
N GLN A 272 -5.51 -9.83 24.47
CA GLN A 272 -4.88 -9.05 23.41
C GLN A 272 -5.84 -8.92 22.17
N PRO A 273 -6.95 -8.21 22.31
CA PRO A 273 -8.07 -8.23 21.34
C PRO A 273 -7.68 -7.73 19.94
N PHE A 274 -6.64 -6.90 19.82
CA PHE A 274 -6.17 -6.35 18.55
C PHE A 274 -4.82 -6.91 18.10
N LYS A 275 -4.36 -8.00 18.71
CA LYS A 275 -3.10 -8.64 18.34
C LYS A 275 -3.09 -9.06 16.87
N GLY A 276 -2.10 -8.59 16.12
CA GLY A 276 -1.96 -8.87 14.69
C GLY A 276 -2.89 -8.05 13.79
N LEU A 277 -3.63 -7.08 14.34
CA LEU A 277 -4.41 -6.12 13.59
C LEU A 277 -3.69 -4.78 13.55
N GLY A 278 -3.73 -4.12 12.41
CA GLY A 278 -3.04 -2.86 12.26
C GLY A 278 -3.16 -2.23 10.89
N TRP A 279 -2.37 -1.19 10.71
CA TRP A 279 -2.25 -0.42 9.49
C TRP A 279 -0.82 0.11 9.36
N ARG A 280 -0.51 0.75 8.26
CA ARG A 280 0.84 1.24 8.02
C ARG A 280 0.84 2.71 7.66
N SER A 281 1.80 3.49 8.21
CA SER A 281 2.21 4.76 7.63
C SER A 281 3.48 4.55 6.82
N VAL A 282 3.58 5.24 5.69
CA VAL A 282 4.75 5.22 4.82
C VAL A 282 5.25 6.64 4.66
N ASP A 283 6.40 6.94 5.24
CA ASP A 283 7.09 8.21 5.02
C ASP A 283 7.89 8.12 3.72
N TRP A 284 7.69 9.09 2.84
CA TRP A 284 8.55 9.30 1.69
C TRP A 284 9.53 10.42 1.99
N GLN A 285 10.80 10.08 2.14
CA GLN A 285 11.84 11.03 2.50
C GLN A 285 13.12 10.77 1.69
N ALA A 286 13.74 11.84 1.20
CA ALA A 286 14.98 11.76 0.43
C ALA A 286 14.92 10.74 -0.73
N GLY A 287 13.77 10.61 -1.39
CA GLY A 287 13.56 9.73 -2.54
C GLY A 287 13.36 8.25 -2.20
N ALA A 288 13.11 7.90 -0.95
CA ALA A 288 12.87 6.53 -0.51
C ALA A 288 11.63 6.39 0.38
N ALA A 289 10.94 5.24 0.26
CA ALA A 289 9.84 4.87 1.13
C ALA A 289 10.36 4.29 2.45
N ARG A 290 9.76 4.71 3.57
CA ARG A 290 10.03 4.19 4.93
C ARG A 290 8.71 3.75 5.56
N PRO A 291 8.40 2.45 5.51
CA PRO A 291 7.19 1.91 6.12
C PRO A 291 7.29 1.84 7.64
N HIS A 292 6.22 2.17 8.33
CA HIS A 292 6.09 2.10 9.79
C HIS A 292 4.79 1.37 10.14
N GLU A 293 4.92 0.24 10.82
CA GLU A 293 3.81 -0.53 11.36
C GLU A 293 3.07 0.26 12.42
N ARG A 294 1.74 0.17 12.44
CA ARG A 294 0.85 0.78 13.42
C ARG A 294 -0.16 -0.26 13.90
N LEU A 295 -0.06 -0.66 15.14
CA LEU A 295 -1.03 -1.59 15.75
C LEU A 295 -2.38 -0.90 15.95
N LEU A 296 -3.44 -1.66 15.75
CA LEU A 296 -4.78 -1.25 16.14
C LEU A 296 -4.89 -1.37 17.67
N ALA A 297 -5.52 -0.39 18.32
CA ALA A 297 -5.66 -0.31 19.77
C ALA A 297 -7.12 -0.05 20.19
#